data_a456117ebc1a1c8cc0d1f03488a5f534
#
_entry.id   a456117ebc1a1c8cc0d1f03488a5f534
#
_cell.length_a   1.000
_cell.length_b   1.000
_cell.length_c   1.000
_cell.angle_alpha   90.00
_cell.angle_beta   90.00
_cell.angle_gamma   90.00
#
_symmetry.space_group_name_H-M   'P 1'
#
loop_
_entity.id
_entity.type
_entity.pdbx_description
1 polymer ?
#
loop_
_entity_poly.entity_id
_entity_poly.type
_entity_poly.pdbx_seq_one_letter_code
_entity_poly.pdbx_strand_id
1 'polypeptide(L)'
;SSTKNPQAEGPAEQSKSNTDTKESEKPVALHLVMFGDLTPRREEYMKGEFHDKVLDELNFDLTVEFLPWSGKDVLQTMLVGGEKIAFNNTPAFTDFAQRGLCAEIPMDMITENCPEYLAMRETKGFDCASINGKIYYIPFGCKSTAGTAQFFTVRNDILKTLGYEADEIKTVDQLLEVFEAVHQAFPGMRVVSDTDVMYKMLGDSLTGELINVVEKGIYVNEYEKNDNVYSWYESEAFKAVSKFNAMLIEKGYAGKDYFTDPEKAVADWNAGNCFAKYGTASHVIENSFKATLPDAEIARIHITDAPYYSNMDFDWGMSISTADAENTENWLKLFNWMYKDQATYNFLVYGVEGKDYEFNADGTVNKLVSDVFWEDWFMMANCYQIYDPSVSKEAIEVYNNTDKDAILSKTAGFSFDSTPVSTEVALLKAAISEYMQPILLGYSDYDENFANALQQLKDAGLDAVIEEYQRQFSAWYAAK
;
A
#
# COMPACT_ATOMS: atom_id res chain seq x y z
N SER A 1 -59.99 -69.40 42.16
CA SER A 1 -58.87 -70.31 42.19
C SER A 1 -57.82 -69.79 41.33
N SER A 2 -56.81 -69.11 41.88
CA SER A 2 -55.45 -69.65 42.14
C SER A 2 -54.79 -70.23 40.90
N THR A 3 -53.73 -69.72 40.44
CA THR A 3 -52.40 -69.79 41.06
C THR A 3 -51.34 -69.06 40.15
N LYS A 4 -50.61 -68.20 40.75
CA LYS A 4 -49.14 -68.08 40.87
C LYS A 4 -48.24 -68.26 39.63
N ASN A 5 -47.53 -67.18 39.45
CA ASN A 5 -46.16 -66.89 39.04
C ASN A 5 -45.13 -68.04 39.19
N PRO A 6 -43.97 -68.04 38.42
CA PRO A 6 -42.90 -67.16 38.81
C PRO A 6 -42.05 -66.56 37.65
N GLN A 7 -41.37 -65.50 38.04
CA GLN A 7 -40.27 -64.77 37.40
C GLN A 7 -39.15 -65.60 36.79
N ALA A 8 -38.54 -65.06 35.70
CA ALA A 8 -37.15 -65.27 35.40
C ALA A 8 -36.54 -63.93 35.02
N GLU A 9 -35.57 -63.50 35.79
CA GLU A 9 -34.67 -62.34 35.57
C GLU A 9 -33.75 -62.61 34.37
N GLY A 10 -33.66 -61.67 33.47
CA GLY A 10 -32.62 -61.60 32.45
C GLY A 10 -31.69 -60.41 32.77
N PRO A 11 -30.40 -60.49 32.37
CA PRO A 11 -29.38 -59.60 32.92
C PRO A 11 -29.38 -58.23 32.27
N ALA A 12 -29.11 -57.20 33.10
CA ALA A 12 -28.97 -55.81 32.76
C ALA A 12 -27.82 -55.58 31.78
N GLU A 13 -28.12 -55.11 30.57
CA GLU A 13 -27.14 -54.49 29.67
C GLU A 13 -26.67 -53.17 30.24
N GLN A 14 -25.40 -53.12 30.63
CA GLN A 14 -24.67 -51.90 30.89
C GLN A 14 -24.45 -51.18 29.57
N SER A 15 -25.20 -50.10 29.34
CA SER A 15 -24.89 -49.11 28.33
C SER A 15 -23.57 -48.44 28.72
N LYS A 16 -22.49 -48.83 28.03
CA LYS A 16 -21.26 -48.03 28.05
C LYS A 16 -21.52 -46.74 27.26
N SER A 17 -21.65 -45.65 27.95
CA SER A 17 -21.52 -44.34 27.37
C SER A 17 -20.07 -44.18 26.92
N ASN A 18 -19.81 -44.32 25.63
CA ASN A 18 -18.59 -43.82 25.01
C ASN A 18 -18.67 -42.29 25.04
N THR A 19 -18.15 -41.70 26.07
CA THR A 19 -17.65 -40.32 26.01
C THR A 19 -16.34 -40.38 25.27
N ASP A 20 -16.41 -40.23 23.93
CA ASP A 20 -15.27 -39.80 23.15
C ASP A 20 -14.90 -38.38 23.59
N THR A 21 -14.05 -38.32 24.61
CA THR A 21 -13.23 -37.14 24.86
C THR A 21 -12.27 -37.07 23.70
N LYS A 22 -12.61 -36.27 22.64
CA LYS A 22 -11.63 -35.74 21.74
C LYS A 22 -10.59 -35.06 22.64
N GLU A 23 -9.40 -35.62 22.73
CA GLU A 23 -8.23 -34.87 23.20
C GLU A 23 -8.18 -33.61 22.33
N SER A 24 -8.36 -32.44 22.94
CA SER A 24 -8.23 -31.18 22.22
C SER A 24 -6.79 -31.11 21.73
N GLU A 25 -6.60 -31.09 20.43
CA GLU A 25 -5.29 -30.90 19.83
C GLU A 25 -4.64 -29.63 20.41
N LYS A 26 -3.36 -29.76 20.76
CA LYS A 26 -2.62 -28.62 21.32
C LYS A 26 -2.62 -27.46 20.29
N PRO A 27 -2.90 -26.23 20.73
CA PRO A 27 -2.86 -25.08 19.83
C PRO A 27 -1.54 -24.94 19.10
N VAL A 28 -1.60 -24.55 17.83
CA VAL A 28 -0.42 -24.26 17.02
C VAL A 28 0.10 -22.87 17.39
N ALA A 29 1.33 -22.80 17.85
CA ALA A 29 1.99 -21.53 18.15
C ALA A 29 2.44 -20.85 16.85
N LEU A 30 1.99 -19.61 16.64
CA LEU A 30 2.32 -18.78 15.49
C LEU A 30 2.79 -17.40 15.94
N HIS A 31 3.75 -16.81 15.23
CA HIS A 31 4.25 -15.46 15.52
C HIS A 31 4.16 -14.58 14.26
N LEU A 32 3.32 -13.55 14.32
CA LEU A 32 3.10 -12.57 13.25
C LEU A 32 3.80 -11.26 13.58
N VAL A 33 4.63 -10.77 12.68
CA VAL A 33 5.32 -9.48 12.80
C VAL A 33 4.68 -8.47 11.86
N MET A 34 4.21 -7.36 12.40
CA MET A 34 3.54 -6.29 11.69
C MET A 34 4.31 -4.98 11.83
N PHE A 35 4.04 -4.02 10.94
CA PHE A 35 4.53 -2.64 11.09
C PHE A 35 3.41 -1.73 11.56
N GLY A 36 3.73 -0.82 12.45
CA GLY A 36 2.80 0.17 12.99
C GLY A 36 3.17 0.62 14.40
N ASP A 37 2.46 1.62 14.88
CA ASP A 37 2.66 2.12 16.25
C ASP A 37 1.96 1.22 17.26
N LEU A 38 2.67 0.83 18.30
CA LEU A 38 2.11 0.06 19.40
C LEU A 38 1.46 1.01 20.43
N THR A 39 0.15 1.15 20.35
CA THR A 39 -0.62 1.88 21.38
C THR A 39 -0.99 0.94 22.53
N PRO A 40 -1.27 1.47 23.76
CA PRO A 40 -1.72 0.64 24.86
C PRO A 40 -2.98 -0.18 24.54
N ARG A 41 -3.93 0.41 23.81
CA ARG A 41 -5.15 -0.31 23.38
C ARG A 41 -4.84 -1.41 22.38
N ARG A 42 -3.98 -1.16 21.41
CA ARG A 42 -3.55 -2.17 20.44
C ARG A 42 -2.88 -3.35 21.13
N GLU A 43 -2.01 -3.08 22.10
CA GLU A 43 -1.34 -4.12 22.88
C GLU A 43 -2.33 -4.96 23.69
N GLU A 44 -3.29 -4.31 24.38
CA GLU A 44 -4.37 -5.00 25.11
C GLU A 44 -5.21 -5.87 24.17
N TYR A 45 -5.62 -5.32 23.03
CA TYR A 45 -6.44 -6.01 22.04
C TYR A 45 -5.74 -7.24 21.46
N MET A 46 -4.47 -7.11 21.10
CA MET A 46 -3.69 -8.21 20.53
C MET A 46 -3.51 -9.37 21.51
N LYS A 47 -3.28 -9.07 22.79
CA LYS A 47 -3.08 -10.06 23.85
C LYS A 47 -4.38 -10.62 24.44
N GLY A 48 -5.48 -9.92 24.26
CA GLY A 48 -6.80 -10.28 24.77
C GLY A 48 -7.76 -10.69 23.67
N GLU A 49 -8.67 -9.81 23.29
CA GLU A 49 -9.82 -10.14 22.43
C GLU A 49 -9.41 -10.79 21.10
N PHE A 50 -8.33 -10.29 20.49
CA PHE A 50 -7.85 -10.84 19.21
C PHE A 50 -7.27 -12.24 19.39
N HIS A 51 -6.35 -12.42 20.35
CA HIS A 51 -5.74 -13.71 20.67
C HIS A 51 -6.82 -14.76 21.00
N ASP A 52 -7.76 -14.41 21.87
CA ASP A 52 -8.79 -15.33 22.32
C ASP A 52 -9.70 -15.78 21.18
N LYS A 53 -10.05 -14.85 20.28
CA LYS A 53 -10.87 -15.16 19.11
C LYS A 53 -10.16 -16.07 18.12
N VAL A 54 -8.89 -15.82 17.86
CA VAL A 54 -8.06 -16.66 16.97
C VAL A 54 -7.87 -18.06 17.57
N LEU A 55 -7.63 -18.13 18.86
CA LEU A 55 -7.50 -19.39 19.58
C LEU A 55 -8.80 -20.21 19.54
N ASP A 56 -9.94 -19.57 19.77
CA ASP A 56 -11.26 -20.21 19.80
C ASP A 56 -11.67 -20.69 18.40
N GLU A 57 -11.51 -19.87 17.37
CA GLU A 57 -11.98 -20.19 16.02
C GLU A 57 -11.01 -21.06 15.19
N LEU A 58 -9.70 -20.92 15.42
CA LEU A 58 -8.68 -21.59 14.61
C LEU A 58 -7.78 -22.56 15.36
N ASN A 59 -7.84 -22.58 16.68
CA ASN A 59 -6.91 -23.32 17.55
C ASN A 59 -5.44 -22.90 17.34
N PHE A 60 -5.20 -21.59 17.11
CA PHE A 60 -3.87 -20.99 17.00
C PHE A 60 -3.56 -20.15 18.23
N ASP A 61 -2.40 -20.41 18.84
CA ASP A 61 -1.81 -19.55 19.88
C ASP A 61 -0.95 -18.50 19.16
N LEU A 62 -1.62 -17.40 18.75
CA LEU A 62 -1.02 -16.37 17.89
C LEU A 62 -0.45 -15.22 18.72
N THR A 63 0.84 -15.01 18.61
CA THR A 63 1.51 -13.80 19.08
C THR A 63 1.64 -12.80 17.93
N VAL A 64 1.30 -11.54 18.18
CA VAL A 64 1.50 -10.45 17.22
C VAL A 64 2.46 -9.43 17.80
N GLU A 65 3.50 -9.12 17.05
CA GLU A 65 4.51 -8.12 17.38
C GLU A 65 4.45 -6.96 16.38
N PHE A 66 4.43 -5.72 16.88
CA PHE A 66 4.50 -4.53 16.05
C PHE A 66 5.88 -3.91 16.09
N LEU A 67 6.50 -3.79 14.93
CA LEU A 67 7.72 -3.02 14.72
C LEU A 67 7.34 -1.60 14.27
N PRO A 68 8.11 -0.57 14.63
CA PRO A 68 7.91 0.76 14.07
C PRO A 68 8.11 0.73 12.55
N TRP A 69 7.52 1.68 11.83
CA TRP A 69 7.63 1.77 10.37
C TRP A 69 9.08 1.81 9.86
N SER A 70 10.01 2.29 10.69
CA SER A 70 11.46 2.25 10.44
C SER A 70 12.13 0.91 10.75
N GLY A 71 11.37 -0.09 11.19
CA GLY A 71 11.90 -1.35 11.77
C GLY A 71 12.34 -2.42 10.76
N LYS A 72 12.54 -2.08 9.49
CA LYS A 72 12.95 -3.04 8.45
C LYS A 72 14.23 -3.81 8.83
N ASP A 73 15.21 -3.14 9.41
CA ASP A 73 16.48 -3.77 9.79
C ASP A 73 16.31 -4.77 10.95
N VAL A 74 15.36 -4.52 11.85
CA VAL A 74 15.00 -5.45 12.92
C VAL A 74 14.37 -6.69 12.32
N LEU A 75 13.39 -6.54 11.43
CA LEU A 75 12.77 -7.67 10.71
C LEU A 75 13.82 -8.47 9.94
N GLN A 76 14.73 -7.81 9.23
CA GLN A 76 15.82 -8.48 8.52
C GLN A 76 16.69 -9.30 9.47
N THR A 77 17.01 -8.79 10.64
CA THR A 77 17.79 -9.49 11.66
C THR A 77 17.05 -10.73 12.16
N MET A 78 15.74 -10.64 12.39
CA MET A 78 14.90 -11.78 12.76
C MET A 78 14.94 -12.88 11.68
N LEU A 79 14.76 -12.48 10.42
CA LEU A 79 14.75 -13.42 9.29
C LEU A 79 16.10 -14.11 9.10
N VAL A 80 17.22 -13.36 9.17
CA VAL A 80 18.57 -13.91 9.07
C VAL A 80 18.88 -14.80 10.28
N GLY A 81 18.34 -14.46 11.45
CA GLY A 81 18.44 -15.24 12.67
C GLY A 81 17.66 -16.55 12.64
N GLY A 82 16.83 -16.77 11.62
CA GLY A 82 16.03 -17.98 11.45
C GLY A 82 14.80 -18.04 12.34
N GLU A 83 14.25 -16.90 12.71
CA GLU A 83 12.99 -16.86 13.48
C GLU A 83 11.83 -17.38 12.64
N LYS A 84 10.97 -18.19 13.30
CA LYS A 84 9.74 -18.73 12.71
C LYS A 84 8.63 -17.69 12.81
N ILE A 85 8.43 -16.93 11.73
CA ILE A 85 7.46 -15.85 11.67
C ILE A 85 6.75 -15.79 10.31
N ALA A 86 5.51 -15.31 10.31
CA ALA A 86 4.99 -14.59 9.16
C ALA A 86 5.10 -13.09 9.41
N PHE A 87 5.14 -12.31 8.37
CA PHE A 87 5.33 -10.88 8.50
C PHE A 87 4.61 -10.11 7.40
N ASN A 88 4.23 -8.91 7.75
CA ASN A 88 3.73 -7.97 6.79
C ASN A 88 4.89 -7.51 5.90
N ASN A 89 4.76 -7.80 4.62
CA ASN A 89 5.75 -7.44 3.64
C ASN A 89 5.36 -6.18 2.89
N THR A 90 6.34 -5.33 2.69
CA THR A 90 6.30 -4.11 1.91
C THR A 90 6.98 -4.35 0.55
N PRO A 91 7.19 -3.33 -0.28
CA PRO A 91 7.98 -3.43 -1.51
C PRO A 91 9.39 -4.03 -1.36
N ALA A 92 9.81 -4.34 -0.12
CA ALA A 92 11.07 -5.02 0.15
C ALA A 92 11.02 -6.55 -0.04
N PHE A 93 9.85 -7.16 -0.34
CA PHE A 93 9.74 -8.61 -0.42
C PHE A 93 10.68 -9.23 -1.45
N THR A 94 10.92 -8.54 -2.56
CA THR A 94 11.81 -9.00 -3.62
C THR A 94 13.23 -9.21 -3.08
N ASP A 95 13.75 -8.27 -2.31
CA ASP A 95 15.05 -8.37 -1.64
C ASP A 95 15.11 -9.58 -0.70
N PHE A 96 14.11 -9.73 0.17
CA PHE A 96 14.08 -10.84 1.12
C PHE A 96 13.87 -12.20 0.43
N ALA A 97 13.00 -12.27 -0.56
CA ALA A 97 12.77 -13.49 -1.31
C ALA A 97 14.00 -13.93 -2.10
N GLN A 98 14.67 -13.00 -2.78
CA GLN A 98 15.91 -13.25 -3.54
C GLN A 98 17.06 -13.75 -2.65
N ARG A 99 17.09 -13.31 -1.39
CA ARG A 99 18.07 -13.76 -0.39
C ARG A 99 17.68 -15.07 0.29
N GLY A 100 16.58 -15.69 -0.13
CA GLY A 100 16.12 -16.97 0.45
C GLY A 100 15.52 -16.83 1.84
N LEU A 101 15.04 -15.64 2.22
CA LEU A 101 14.47 -15.36 3.55
C LEU A 101 12.95 -15.55 3.60
N CYS A 102 12.28 -15.65 2.44
CA CYS A 102 10.84 -15.94 2.33
C CYS A 102 10.61 -17.35 1.83
N ALA A 103 9.66 -18.05 2.40
CA ALA A 103 9.19 -19.35 1.92
C ALA A 103 8.38 -19.18 0.62
N GLU A 104 8.56 -20.12 -0.31
CA GLU A 104 7.64 -20.26 -1.44
C GLU A 104 6.27 -20.69 -0.93
N ILE A 105 5.22 -20.08 -1.48
CA ILE A 105 3.83 -20.41 -1.17
C ILE A 105 3.21 -21.06 -2.41
N PRO A 106 3.04 -22.39 -2.43
CA PRO A 106 2.50 -23.10 -3.59
C PRO A 106 1.06 -22.67 -3.91
N MET A 107 0.75 -22.50 -5.20
CA MET A 107 -0.58 -22.05 -5.64
C MET A 107 -1.69 -23.04 -5.26
N ASP A 108 -1.42 -24.33 -5.25
CA ASP A 108 -2.37 -25.35 -4.83
C ASP A 108 -2.72 -25.22 -3.34
N MET A 109 -1.75 -24.89 -2.49
CA MET A 109 -1.99 -24.61 -1.07
C MET A 109 -2.86 -23.35 -0.88
N ILE A 110 -2.63 -22.30 -1.68
CA ILE A 110 -3.48 -21.09 -1.66
C ILE A 110 -4.91 -21.46 -2.07
N THR A 111 -5.07 -22.21 -3.15
CA THR A 111 -6.39 -22.62 -3.65
C THR A 111 -7.15 -23.47 -2.64
N GLU A 112 -6.45 -24.36 -1.93
CA GLU A 112 -7.05 -25.25 -0.95
C GLU A 112 -7.41 -24.53 0.35
N ASN A 113 -6.57 -23.59 0.80
CA ASN A 113 -6.68 -22.97 2.14
C ASN A 113 -7.23 -21.54 2.14
N CYS A 114 -7.39 -20.89 0.99
CA CYS A 114 -7.85 -19.51 0.90
C CYS A 114 -9.09 -19.30 0.02
N PRO A 115 -10.16 -20.11 0.14
CA PRO A 115 -11.32 -20.01 -0.75
C PRO A 115 -12.09 -18.70 -0.61
N GLU A 116 -12.28 -18.16 0.60
CA GLU A 116 -12.99 -16.92 0.82
C GLU A 116 -12.21 -15.73 0.27
N TYR A 117 -10.91 -15.68 0.53
CA TYR A 117 -10.02 -14.67 -0.02
C TYR A 117 -10.01 -14.68 -1.56
N LEU A 118 -9.88 -15.86 -2.17
CA LEU A 118 -9.88 -15.98 -3.63
C LEU A 118 -11.22 -15.61 -4.27
N ALA A 119 -12.33 -15.93 -3.60
CA ALA A 119 -13.67 -15.55 -4.06
C ALA A 119 -13.85 -14.01 -4.06
N MET A 120 -13.23 -13.31 -3.13
CA MET A 120 -13.33 -11.88 -2.93
C MET A 120 -12.40 -11.08 -3.86
N ARG A 121 -11.31 -11.68 -4.32
CA ARG A 121 -10.34 -10.99 -5.19
C ARG A 121 -10.91 -10.71 -6.57
N GLU A 122 -10.90 -9.45 -6.96
CA GLU A 122 -11.22 -9.03 -8.32
C GLU A 122 -10.05 -9.30 -9.27
N THR A 123 -8.82 -9.05 -8.83
CA THR A 123 -7.60 -9.35 -9.58
C THR A 123 -7.25 -10.82 -9.50
N LYS A 124 -7.12 -11.47 -10.64
CA LYS A 124 -6.74 -12.89 -10.73
C LYS A 124 -5.22 -13.03 -10.88
N GLY A 125 -4.69 -14.14 -10.35
CA GLY A 125 -3.27 -14.44 -10.41
C GLY A 125 -2.46 -13.81 -9.28
N PHE A 126 -1.16 -14.15 -9.24
CA PHE A 126 -0.20 -13.73 -8.21
C PHE A 126 1.12 -13.27 -8.84
N ASP A 127 1.09 -12.76 -10.07
CA ASP A 127 2.29 -12.34 -10.79
C ASP A 127 3.05 -11.24 -10.03
N CYS A 128 2.31 -10.31 -9.40
CA CYS A 128 2.89 -9.27 -8.56
C CYS A 128 3.67 -9.80 -7.34
N ALA A 129 3.30 -11.00 -6.85
CA ALA A 129 3.90 -11.65 -5.69
C ALA A 129 4.90 -12.75 -6.06
N SER A 130 5.24 -12.87 -7.35
CA SER A 130 6.03 -13.99 -7.88
C SER A 130 7.40 -13.54 -8.38
N ILE A 131 8.39 -14.40 -8.16
CA ILE A 131 9.73 -14.31 -8.76
C ILE A 131 9.99 -15.63 -9.46
N ASN A 132 10.31 -15.59 -10.76
CA ASN A 132 10.52 -16.78 -11.57
C ASN A 132 9.38 -17.82 -11.46
N GLY A 133 8.14 -17.33 -11.44
CA GLY A 133 6.94 -18.18 -11.34
C GLY A 133 6.62 -18.74 -9.96
N LYS A 134 7.38 -18.39 -8.94
CA LYS A 134 7.19 -18.82 -7.54
C LYS A 134 6.63 -17.68 -6.70
N ILE A 135 5.57 -17.95 -5.96
CA ILE A 135 4.88 -16.97 -5.11
C ILE A 135 5.59 -16.88 -3.76
N TYR A 136 5.88 -15.69 -3.29
CA TYR A 136 6.59 -15.44 -2.03
C TYR A 136 5.81 -14.57 -1.04
N TYR A 137 4.66 -14.02 -1.42
CA TYR A 137 3.72 -13.38 -0.50
C TYR A 137 2.29 -13.49 -1.01
N ILE A 138 1.34 -13.32 -0.09
CA ILE A 138 -0.08 -13.19 -0.44
C ILE A 138 -0.47 -11.72 -0.30
N PRO A 139 -0.91 -11.08 -1.40
CA PRO A 139 -1.38 -9.69 -1.36
C PRO A 139 -2.58 -9.53 -0.43
N PHE A 140 -2.60 -8.47 0.38
CA PHE A 140 -3.77 -8.16 1.21
C PHE A 140 -4.96 -7.65 0.39
N GLY A 141 -4.72 -6.98 -0.72
CA GLY A 141 -5.77 -6.37 -1.50
C GLY A 141 -6.67 -7.36 -2.24
N CYS A 142 -7.95 -7.11 -2.21
CA CYS A 142 -8.93 -7.81 -3.04
C CYS A 142 -9.07 -7.15 -4.40
N LYS A 143 -8.80 -5.85 -4.49
CA LYS A 143 -8.89 -5.00 -5.66
C LYS A 143 -7.61 -4.20 -5.79
N SER A 144 -7.06 -4.16 -6.99
CA SER A 144 -5.97 -3.23 -7.27
C SER A 144 -6.49 -1.79 -7.17
N THR A 145 -5.99 -1.04 -6.22
CA THR A 145 -6.11 0.40 -6.23
C THR A 145 -4.86 0.95 -6.89
N ALA A 146 -4.74 0.76 -8.19
CA ALA A 146 -3.55 1.19 -8.88
C ALA A 146 -3.31 2.67 -8.61
N GLY A 147 -2.30 2.94 -7.85
CA GLY A 147 -1.91 4.28 -7.46
C GLY A 147 -1.40 5.14 -8.64
N THR A 148 -1.90 4.88 -9.84
CA THR A 148 -1.49 5.60 -11.05
C THR A 148 -2.40 6.77 -11.38
N ALA A 149 -3.66 6.77 -10.90
CA ALA A 149 -4.54 7.92 -11.00
C ALA A 149 -4.13 8.98 -9.99
N GLN A 150 -3.51 10.02 -10.46
CA GLN A 150 -2.96 11.09 -9.64
C GLN A 150 -3.79 12.37 -9.80
N PHE A 151 -4.02 13.07 -8.69
CA PHE A 151 -4.85 14.26 -8.63
C PHE A 151 -4.18 15.32 -7.76
N PHE A 152 -4.51 16.59 -8.01
CA PHE A 152 -4.42 17.60 -6.97
C PHE A 152 -5.74 17.59 -6.18
N THR A 153 -5.68 17.19 -4.92
CA THR A 153 -6.79 17.39 -3.98
C THR A 153 -6.67 18.79 -3.44
N VAL A 154 -7.69 19.61 -3.64
CA VAL A 154 -7.65 21.04 -3.33
C VAL A 154 -8.77 21.46 -2.39
N ARG A 155 -8.57 22.58 -1.68
CA ARG A 155 -9.60 23.28 -0.93
C ARG A 155 -10.61 23.90 -1.88
N ASN A 156 -11.76 23.21 -2.07
CA ASN A 156 -12.82 23.68 -2.98
C ASN A 156 -13.51 24.94 -2.49
N ASP A 157 -13.61 25.14 -1.18
CA ASP A 157 -14.13 26.35 -0.58
C ASP A 157 -13.27 27.59 -0.95
N ILE A 158 -11.95 27.45 -0.98
CA ILE A 158 -11.02 28.48 -1.45
C ILE A 158 -11.18 28.69 -2.97
N LEU A 159 -11.23 27.61 -3.73
CA LEU A 159 -11.36 27.64 -5.18
C LEU A 159 -12.61 28.43 -5.61
N LYS A 160 -13.77 28.11 -5.03
CA LYS A 160 -15.05 28.81 -5.25
C LYS A 160 -14.98 30.29 -4.85
N THR A 161 -14.35 30.60 -3.73
CA THR A 161 -14.16 32.00 -3.29
C THR A 161 -13.40 32.83 -4.31
N LEU A 162 -12.48 32.20 -5.05
CA LEU A 162 -11.70 32.84 -6.11
C LEU A 162 -12.38 32.80 -7.49
N GLY A 163 -13.55 32.16 -7.59
CA GLY A 163 -14.34 32.10 -8.83
C GLY A 163 -13.90 31.02 -9.82
N TYR A 164 -13.23 29.97 -9.33
CA TYR A 164 -12.82 28.84 -10.15
C TYR A 164 -13.65 27.58 -9.85
N GLU A 165 -13.81 26.75 -10.88
CA GLU A 165 -14.40 25.40 -10.75
C GLU A 165 -13.34 24.34 -11.06
N ALA A 166 -13.27 23.30 -10.23
CA ALA A 166 -12.20 22.29 -10.31
C ALA A 166 -12.20 21.52 -11.64
N ASP A 167 -13.38 21.25 -12.20
CA ASP A 167 -13.55 20.50 -13.44
C ASP A 167 -13.22 21.32 -14.71
N GLU A 168 -13.06 22.63 -14.58
CA GLU A 168 -12.63 23.51 -15.68
C GLU A 168 -11.09 23.62 -15.79
N ILE A 169 -10.35 23.16 -14.77
CA ILE A 169 -8.89 23.22 -14.73
C ILE A 169 -8.33 21.95 -15.37
N LYS A 170 -7.87 22.06 -16.62
CA LYS A 170 -7.41 20.93 -17.45
C LYS A 170 -5.98 21.04 -17.93
N THR A 171 -5.34 22.19 -17.74
CA THR A 171 -3.98 22.42 -18.22
C THR A 171 -3.07 22.89 -17.10
N VAL A 172 -1.75 22.73 -17.30
CA VAL A 172 -0.73 23.24 -16.38
C VAL A 172 -0.84 24.76 -16.23
N ASP A 173 -1.10 25.49 -17.32
CA ASP A 173 -1.24 26.95 -17.28
C ASP A 173 -2.43 27.39 -16.42
N GLN A 174 -3.58 26.76 -16.60
CA GLN A 174 -4.76 27.02 -15.74
C GLN A 174 -4.48 26.68 -14.27
N LEU A 175 -3.77 25.61 -13.99
CA LEU A 175 -3.36 25.26 -12.63
C LEU A 175 -2.46 26.33 -12.01
N LEU A 176 -1.51 26.86 -12.78
CA LEU A 176 -0.60 27.93 -12.33
C LEU A 176 -1.34 29.25 -12.11
N GLU A 177 -2.35 29.58 -12.91
CA GLU A 177 -3.23 30.73 -12.67
C GLU A 177 -3.94 30.62 -11.32
N VAL A 178 -4.47 29.44 -11.00
CA VAL A 178 -5.11 29.18 -9.71
C VAL A 178 -4.08 29.27 -8.57
N PHE A 179 -2.90 28.70 -8.71
CA PHE A 179 -1.85 28.77 -7.69
C PHE A 179 -1.45 30.22 -7.41
N GLU A 180 -1.31 31.05 -8.45
CA GLU A 180 -1.03 32.47 -8.28
C GLU A 180 -2.17 33.19 -7.57
N ALA A 181 -3.43 32.94 -7.96
CA ALA A 181 -4.59 33.55 -7.32
C ALA A 181 -4.67 33.19 -5.82
N VAL A 182 -4.41 31.95 -5.46
CA VAL A 182 -4.37 31.49 -4.06
C VAL A 182 -3.22 32.18 -3.31
N HIS A 183 -2.04 32.23 -3.90
CA HIS A 183 -0.87 32.85 -3.29
C HIS A 183 -1.08 34.33 -2.97
N GLN A 184 -1.75 35.07 -3.88
CA GLN A 184 -2.07 36.46 -3.68
C GLN A 184 -3.19 36.68 -2.64
N ALA A 185 -4.22 35.84 -2.66
CA ALA A 185 -5.39 36.02 -1.79
C ALA A 185 -5.16 35.53 -0.35
N PHE A 186 -4.29 34.55 -0.17
CA PHE A 186 -4.00 33.89 1.11
C PHE A 186 -2.49 33.93 1.43
N PRO A 187 -1.91 35.11 1.71
CA PRO A 187 -0.49 35.21 2.03
C PRO A 187 -0.16 34.36 3.27
N GLY A 188 0.89 33.58 3.17
CA GLY A 188 1.32 32.69 4.24
C GLY A 188 0.69 31.29 4.20
N MET A 189 -0.29 31.05 3.32
CA MET A 189 -0.77 29.69 3.05
C MET A 189 0.20 28.97 2.10
N ARG A 190 0.51 27.72 2.39
CA ARG A 190 1.20 26.84 1.44
C ARG A 190 0.26 26.56 0.27
N VAL A 191 0.68 26.88 -0.95
CA VAL A 191 -0.19 26.62 -2.13
C VAL A 191 -0.23 25.15 -2.47
N VAL A 192 0.93 24.48 -2.50
CA VAL A 192 1.04 23.04 -2.70
C VAL A 192 1.89 22.41 -1.58
N SER A 193 1.52 21.21 -1.14
CA SER A 193 2.12 20.58 0.04
C SER A 193 3.62 20.34 -0.11
N ASP A 194 4.03 19.80 -1.23
CA ASP A 194 5.41 19.44 -1.54
C ASP A 194 5.61 19.25 -3.05
N THR A 195 6.83 18.94 -3.45
CA THR A 195 7.22 18.74 -4.86
C THR A 195 7.57 17.28 -5.18
N ASP A 196 7.40 16.34 -4.23
CA ASP A 196 7.99 15.01 -4.33
C ASP A 196 7.41 14.16 -5.47
N VAL A 197 6.13 13.96 -5.55
CA VAL A 197 5.55 12.93 -6.43
C VAL A 197 4.89 13.45 -7.71
N MET A 198 5.17 14.67 -8.12
CA MET A 198 4.49 15.31 -9.26
C MET A 198 4.89 14.76 -10.63
N TYR A 199 5.91 13.92 -10.73
CA TYR A 199 6.48 13.53 -12.01
C TYR A 199 5.53 12.75 -12.92
N LYS A 200 4.62 11.94 -12.37
CA LYS A 200 3.72 11.10 -13.19
C LYS A 200 2.78 11.92 -14.05
N MET A 201 1.96 12.76 -13.42
CA MET A 201 0.98 13.57 -14.14
C MET A 201 1.63 14.71 -14.93
N LEU A 202 2.62 15.39 -14.33
CA LEU A 202 3.30 16.50 -14.99
C LEU A 202 4.21 16.03 -16.11
N GLY A 203 4.87 14.89 -15.94
CA GLY A 203 5.67 14.30 -16.99
C GLY A 203 4.83 14.05 -18.24
N ASP A 204 3.69 13.41 -18.10
CA ASP A 204 2.76 13.11 -19.19
C ASP A 204 2.21 14.38 -19.84
N SER A 205 1.79 15.36 -19.04
CA SER A 205 1.23 16.63 -19.53
C SER A 205 2.24 17.51 -20.23
N LEU A 206 3.52 17.46 -19.81
CA LEU A 206 4.58 18.31 -20.35
C LEU A 206 5.31 17.71 -21.56
N THR A 207 5.33 16.39 -21.70
CA THR A 207 6.11 15.70 -22.74
C THR A 207 5.27 14.87 -23.72
N GLY A 208 4.04 14.54 -23.37
CA GLY A 208 3.19 13.65 -24.18
C GLY A 208 3.58 12.17 -24.10
N GLU A 209 4.46 11.80 -23.18
CA GLU A 209 4.85 10.41 -22.91
C GLU A 209 4.07 9.87 -21.72
N LEU A 210 3.71 8.58 -21.73
CA LEU A 210 3.10 7.91 -20.58
C LEU A 210 4.20 7.22 -19.76
N ILE A 211 4.76 7.97 -18.81
CA ILE A 211 5.94 7.59 -18.03
C ILE A 211 5.56 6.64 -16.89
N ASN A 212 6.19 5.48 -16.85
CA ASN A 212 6.15 4.56 -15.74
C ASN A 212 7.57 4.33 -15.20
N VAL A 213 7.90 4.96 -14.08
CA VAL A 213 9.17 4.73 -13.39
C VAL A 213 9.07 3.40 -12.65
N VAL A 214 9.78 2.40 -13.14
CA VAL A 214 9.66 0.99 -12.73
C VAL A 214 10.72 0.56 -11.73
N GLU A 215 11.87 1.24 -11.74
CA GLU A 215 12.97 1.07 -10.79
C GLU A 215 13.66 2.43 -10.63
N LYS A 216 14.45 2.60 -9.57
CA LYS A 216 15.21 3.84 -9.40
C LYS A 216 16.13 4.07 -10.59
N GLY A 217 15.92 5.19 -11.27
CA GLY A 217 16.68 5.56 -12.46
C GLY A 217 16.18 4.97 -13.78
N ILE A 218 15.13 4.14 -13.77
CA ILE A 218 14.64 3.45 -14.97
C ILE A 218 13.15 3.74 -15.18
N TYR A 219 12.76 4.04 -16.42
CA TYR A 219 11.36 4.11 -16.80
C TYR A 219 11.07 3.34 -18.10
N VAL A 220 9.81 3.02 -18.29
CA VAL A 220 9.24 2.58 -19.56
C VAL A 220 8.21 3.59 -20.04
N ASN A 221 8.07 3.76 -21.35
CA ASN A 221 6.98 4.50 -21.95
C ASN A 221 5.83 3.52 -22.26
N GLU A 222 4.70 3.67 -21.58
CA GLU A 222 3.57 2.75 -21.71
C GLU A 222 2.85 2.86 -23.06
N TYR A 223 3.06 3.93 -23.84
CA TYR A 223 2.57 4.02 -25.22
C TYR A 223 3.34 3.13 -26.20
N GLU A 224 4.60 2.82 -25.88
CA GLU A 224 5.43 1.97 -26.73
C GLU A 224 5.10 0.48 -26.51
N LYS A 225 4.87 -0.23 -27.61
CA LYS A 225 4.61 -1.69 -27.60
C LYS A 225 5.90 -2.47 -27.89
N ASN A 226 6.91 -2.24 -27.08
CA ASN A 226 8.20 -2.89 -27.13
C ASN A 226 8.73 -3.13 -25.72
N ASP A 227 9.89 -3.73 -25.59
CA ASP A 227 10.59 -4.03 -24.34
C ASP A 227 11.67 -3.00 -23.97
N ASN A 228 11.67 -1.82 -24.60
CA ASN A 228 12.67 -0.80 -24.31
C ASN A 228 12.46 -0.22 -22.91
N VAL A 229 13.58 -0.03 -22.21
CA VAL A 229 13.68 0.73 -20.97
C VAL A 229 14.64 1.89 -21.13
N TYR A 230 14.47 2.93 -20.34
CA TYR A 230 15.20 4.18 -20.51
C TYR A 230 15.69 4.72 -19.17
N SER A 231 16.75 5.54 -19.21
CA SER A 231 17.20 6.31 -18.07
C SER A 231 16.17 7.39 -17.72
N TRP A 232 15.57 7.29 -16.53
CA TRP A 232 14.63 8.31 -16.04
C TRP A 232 15.30 9.69 -15.96
N TYR A 233 16.53 9.75 -15.47
CA TYR A 233 17.22 11.01 -15.26
C TYR A 233 17.61 11.72 -16.55
N GLU A 234 17.79 11.00 -17.64
CA GLU A 234 18.12 11.57 -18.96
C GLU A 234 16.88 11.86 -19.81
N SER A 235 15.67 11.70 -19.24
CA SER A 235 14.41 11.96 -19.93
C SER A 235 14.07 13.47 -19.98
N GLU A 236 13.36 13.87 -21.02
CA GLU A 236 12.79 15.24 -21.08
C GLU A 236 11.75 15.45 -19.96
N ALA A 237 11.03 14.41 -19.55
CA ALA A 237 10.10 14.47 -18.46
C ALA A 237 10.78 14.79 -17.11
N PHE A 238 11.92 14.17 -16.81
CA PHE A 238 12.69 14.48 -15.60
C PHE A 238 13.13 15.95 -15.58
N LYS A 239 13.68 16.44 -16.70
CA LYS A 239 14.08 17.85 -16.84
C LYS A 239 12.92 18.80 -16.65
N ALA A 240 11.79 18.53 -17.32
CA ALA A 240 10.59 19.37 -17.24
C ALA A 240 10.03 19.43 -15.83
N VAL A 241 9.90 18.29 -15.14
CA VAL A 241 9.40 18.22 -13.76
C VAL A 241 10.36 18.90 -12.79
N SER A 242 11.67 18.69 -12.94
CA SER A 242 12.67 19.33 -12.06
C SER A 242 12.61 20.86 -12.16
N LYS A 243 12.51 21.41 -13.37
CA LYS A 243 12.36 22.86 -13.58
C LYS A 243 11.02 23.39 -13.08
N PHE A 244 9.95 22.62 -13.24
CA PHE A 244 8.64 22.97 -12.71
C PHE A 244 8.66 23.03 -11.18
N ASN A 245 9.24 22.06 -10.53
CA ASN A 245 9.39 22.03 -9.08
C ASN A 245 10.22 23.20 -8.55
N ALA A 246 11.31 23.51 -9.22
CA ALA A 246 12.13 24.69 -8.88
C ALA A 246 11.34 26.00 -9.00
N MET A 247 10.52 26.14 -10.03
CA MET A 247 9.63 27.29 -10.22
C MET A 247 8.58 27.40 -9.11
N LEU A 248 7.98 26.29 -8.65
CA LEU A 248 7.02 26.30 -7.53
C LEU A 248 7.66 26.84 -6.25
N ILE A 249 8.91 26.47 -5.99
CA ILE A 249 9.67 26.96 -4.83
C ILE A 249 10.05 28.43 -5.00
N GLU A 250 10.55 28.82 -6.16
CA GLU A 250 10.93 30.20 -6.47
C GLU A 250 9.76 31.18 -6.33
N LYS A 251 8.59 30.76 -6.79
CA LYS A 251 7.34 31.56 -6.65
C LYS A 251 6.74 31.52 -5.25
N GLY A 252 7.27 30.71 -4.34
CA GLY A 252 6.74 30.58 -2.97
C GLY A 252 5.46 29.76 -2.88
N TYR A 253 5.11 28.97 -3.92
CA TYR A 253 3.96 28.07 -3.88
C TYR A 253 4.22 26.82 -3.04
N ALA A 254 5.45 26.31 -3.05
CA ALA A 254 5.93 25.24 -2.20
C ALA A 254 7.09 25.70 -1.33
N GLY A 255 7.23 25.14 -0.13
CA GLY A 255 8.35 25.44 0.77
C GLY A 255 9.57 24.55 0.49
N LYS A 256 10.75 24.99 0.97
CA LYS A 256 11.99 24.20 0.97
C LYS A 256 12.09 23.24 2.16
N ASP A 257 11.14 23.28 3.05
CA ASP A 257 11.14 22.55 4.32
C ASP A 257 10.83 21.04 4.16
N TYR A 258 10.19 20.64 3.08
CA TYR A 258 9.88 19.22 2.85
C TYR A 258 11.12 18.31 2.89
N PHE A 259 12.26 18.77 2.40
CA PHE A 259 13.50 17.99 2.40
C PHE A 259 14.08 17.78 3.81
N THR A 260 13.90 18.76 4.68
CA THR A 260 14.43 18.74 6.06
C THR A 260 13.38 18.36 7.09
N ASP A 261 12.11 18.61 6.81
CA ASP A 261 10.97 18.37 7.68
C ASP A 261 9.71 18.04 6.85
N PRO A 262 9.62 16.82 6.29
CA PRO A 262 8.46 16.41 5.48
C PRO A 262 7.15 16.40 6.27
N GLU A 263 7.20 16.22 7.58
CA GLU A 263 6.02 16.21 8.45
C GLU A 263 5.33 17.56 8.52
N LYS A 264 6.07 18.67 8.28
CA LYS A 264 5.49 20.00 8.25
C LYS A 264 4.47 20.19 7.12
N ALA A 265 4.72 19.63 5.95
CA ALA A 265 3.79 19.66 4.82
C ALA A 265 2.48 18.91 5.15
N VAL A 266 2.58 17.80 5.82
CA VAL A 266 1.43 17.02 6.32
C VAL A 266 0.67 17.81 7.39
N ALA A 267 1.39 18.41 8.34
CA ALA A 267 0.79 19.24 9.39
C ALA A 267 0.06 20.46 8.82
N ASP A 268 0.65 21.15 7.84
CA ASP A 268 0.04 22.30 7.18
C ASP A 268 -1.25 21.91 6.44
N TRP A 269 -1.27 20.76 5.75
CA TRP A 269 -2.48 20.23 5.14
C TRP A 269 -3.56 19.93 6.17
N ASN A 270 -3.24 19.17 7.20
CA ASN A 270 -4.19 18.79 8.25
C ASN A 270 -4.74 19.97 9.04
N ALA A 271 -3.95 21.04 9.18
CA ALA A 271 -4.36 22.29 9.80
C ALA A 271 -5.17 23.22 8.88
N GLY A 272 -5.30 22.89 7.60
CA GLY A 272 -5.95 23.72 6.60
C GLY A 272 -5.11 24.90 6.08
N ASN A 273 -3.82 24.91 6.37
CA ASN A 273 -2.86 25.92 5.92
C ASN A 273 -2.19 25.57 4.58
N CYS A 274 -2.79 24.66 3.83
CA CYS A 274 -2.35 24.22 2.51
C CYS A 274 -3.54 24.17 1.57
N PHE A 275 -3.37 24.72 0.36
CA PHE A 275 -4.45 24.73 -0.64
C PHE A 275 -4.55 23.41 -1.39
N ALA A 276 -3.43 22.86 -1.84
CA ALA A 276 -3.39 21.69 -2.71
C ALA A 276 -2.42 20.62 -2.18
N LYS A 277 -2.82 19.37 -2.29
CA LYS A 277 -1.99 18.21 -2.07
C LYS A 277 -2.03 17.33 -3.31
N TYR A 278 -0.87 16.96 -3.80
CA TYR A 278 -0.74 16.04 -4.92
C TYR A 278 -0.60 14.61 -4.43
N GLY A 279 -1.26 13.68 -5.10
CA GLY A 279 -1.16 12.27 -4.77
C GLY A 279 -2.22 11.42 -5.46
N THR A 280 -2.29 10.17 -5.07
CA THR A 280 -3.34 9.25 -5.50
C THR A 280 -4.68 9.61 -4.88
N ALA A 281 -5.76 9.27 -5.56
CA ALA A 281 -7.09 9.37 -4.97
C ALA A 281 -7.16 8.49 -3.71
N SER A 282 -7.44 9.12 -2.55
CA SER A 282 -7.51 8.43 -1.27
C SER A 282 -8.55 9.10 -0.36
N HIS A 283 -9.39 8.29 0.28
CA HIS A 283 -10.33 8.76 1.29
C HIS A 283 -9.62 9.19 2.59
N VAL A 284 -8.44 8.65 2.86
CA VAL A 284 -7.65 8.99 4.05
C VAL A 284 -7.25 10.47 4.06
N ILE A 285 -6.94 11.05 2.89
CA ILE A 285 -6.63 12.47 2.77
C ILE A 285 -7.83 13.32 3.19
N GLU A 286 -9.03 12.94 2.80
CA GLU A 286 -10.26 13.65 3.14
C GLU A 286 -10.58 13.54 4.63
N ASN A 287 -10.45 12.36 5.21
CA ASN A 287 -10.65 12.14 6.64
C ASN A 287 -9.71 13.01 7.49
N SER A 288 -8.42 12.99 7.19
CA SER A 288 -7.42 13.77 7.92
C SER A 288 -7.72 15.27 7.87
N PHE A 289 -8.16 15.76 6.74
CA PHE A 289 -8.54 17.15 6.53
C PHE A 289 -9.82 17.52 7.28
N LYS A 290 -10.86 16.70 7.17
CA LYS A 290 -12.17 16.94 7.79
C LYS A 290 -12.15 16.89 9.32
N ALA A 291 -11.22 16.18 9.92
CA ALA A 291 -11.03 16.18 11.38
C ALA A 291 -10.72 17.58 11.92
N THR A 292 -9.99 18.40 11.16
CA THR A 292 -9.61 19.78 11.56
C THR A 292 -10.60 20.83 11.05
N LEU A 293 -11.12 20.64 9.83
CA LEU A 293 -11.99 21.59 9.14
C LEU A 293 -13.24 20.86 8.61
N PRO A 294 -14.19 20.52 9.48
CA PRO A 294 -15.34 19.67 9.10
C PRO A 294 -16.25 20.31 8.04
N ASP A 295 -16.31 21.64 7.98
CA ASP A 295 -17.15 22.38 7.02
C ASP A 295 -16.43 22.73 5.72
N ALA A 296 -15.12 22.48 5.62
CA ALA A 296 -14.38 22.75 4.41
C ALA A 296 -14.69 21.68 3.34
N GLU A 297 -14.76 22.16 2.11
CA GLU A 297 -14.97 21.32 0.94
C GLU A 297 -13.64 21.01 0.26
N ILE A 298 -13.53 19.81 -0.31
CA ILE A 298 -12.44 19.46 -1.21
C ILE A 298 -12.96 19.15 -2.61
N ALA A 299 -12.09 19.32 -3.59
CA ALA A 299 -12.31 18.87 -4.97
C ALA A 299 -11.01 18.26 -5.50
N ARG A 300 -11.11 17.59 -6.65
CA ARG A 300 -9.96 16.98 -7.31
C ARG A 300 -9.76 17.59 -8.68
N ILE A 301 -8.51 17.95 -8.96
CA ILE A 301 -8.08 18.49 -10.26
C ILE A 301 -7.18 17.45 -10.92
N HIS A 302 -7.53 17.07 -12.15
CA HIS A 302 -6.77 16.17 -12.99
C HIS A 302 -6.45 16.86 -14.32
N ILE A 303 -5.18 17.17 -14.54
CA ILE A 303 -4.72 18.02 -15.64
C ILE A 303 -4.18 17.25 -16.86
N THR A 304 -4.39 15.95 -16.93
CA THR A 304 -3.98 15.13 -18.08
C THR A 304 -5.11 14.23 -18.55
N ASP A 305 -5.24 14.08 -19.87
CA ASP A 305 -6.13 13.11 -20.49
C ASP A 305 -5.43 11.76 -20.76
N ALA A 306 -4.19 11.61 -20.33
CA ALA A 306 -3.46 10.37 -20.48
C ALA A 306 -4.18 9.23 -19.73
N PRO A 307 -4.27 8.03 -20.31
CA PRO A 307 -4.84 6.89 -19.63
C PRO A 307 -3.98 6.51 -18.42
N TYR A 308 -4.61 6.00 -17.38
CA TYR A 308 -3.86 5.39 -16.28
C TYR A 308 -3.29 4.05 -16.74
N TYR A 309 -2.19 3.65 -16.13
CA TYR A 309 -1.72 2.28 -16.24
C TYR A 309 -1.78 1.60 -14.86
N SER A 310 -1.98 0.30 -14.85
CA SER A 310 -1.98 -0.51 -13.64
C SER A 310 -0.91 -1.58 -13.75
N ASN A 311 -0.07 -1.67 -12.74
CA ASN A 311 0.87 -2.79 -12.60
C ASN A 311 0.20 -4.02 -12.01
N MET A 312 -1.05 -3.92 -11.56
CA MET A 312 -1.73 -4.92 -10.72
C MET A 312 -0.92 -5.25 -9.46
N ASP A 313 -0.09 -4.31 -9.02
CA ASP A 313 0.76 -4.51 -7.86
C ASP A 313 -0.02 -4.18 -6.59
N PHE A 314 0.04 -5.10 -5.66
CA PHE A 314 -0.31 -4.84 -4.27
C PHE A 314 1.01 -4.65 -3.54
N ASP A 315 1.24 -3.45 -3.06
CA ASP A 315 2.49 -3.12 -2.38
C ASP A 315 2.65 -3.85 -1.04
N TRP A 316 1.54 -4.41 -0.52
CA TRP A 316 1.46 -4.99 0.81
C TRP A 316 0.92 -6.41 0.76
N GLY A 317 1.47 -7.26 1.61
CA GLY A 317 1.04 -8.64 1.70
C GLY A 317 1.62 -9.34 2.93
N MET A 318 1.32 -10.61 3.07
CA MET A 318 1.89 -11.47 4.10
C MET A 318 2.89 -12.42 3.47
N SER A 319 4.13 -12.38 3.96
CA SER A 319 5.17 -13.36 3.68
C SER A 319 5.39 -14.26 4.88
N ILE A 320 5.96 -15.43 4.62
CA ILE A 320 6.31 -16.43 5.64
C ILE A 320 7.83 -16.57 5.61
N SER A 321 8.50 -16.56 6.75
CA SER A 321 9.94 -16.81 6.80
C SER A 321 10.26 -18.23 6.31
N THR A 322 11.40 -18.40 5.67
CA THR A 322 11.87 -19.72 5.24
C THR A 322 11.98 -20.70 6.42
N ALA A 323 12.33 -20.18 7.61
CA ALA A 323 12.40 -20.97 8.84
C ALA A 323 11.04 -21.51 9.29
N ASP A 324 9.93 -20.90 8.87
CA ASP A 324 8.56 -21.29 9.23
C ASP A 324 7.76 -21.91 8.08
N ALA A 325 8.43 -22.34 7.02
CA ALA A 325 7.80 -22.95 5.84
C ALA A 325 6.88 -24.14 6.18
N GLU A 326 7.17 -24.87 7.24
CA GLU A 326 6.34 -25.98 7.71
C GLU A 326 4.93 -25.55 8.16
N ASN A 327 4.76 -24.30 8.57
CA ASN A 327 3.49 -23.71 8.99
C ASN A 327 2.74 -22.99 7.86
N THR A 328 3.16 -23.09 6.62
CA THR A 328 2.52 -22.39 5.49
C THR A 328 1.00 -22.62 5.45
N GLU A 329 0.53 -23.85 5.62
CA GLU A 329 -0.91 -24.16 5.64
C GLU A 329 -1.64 -23.42 6.77
N ASN A 330 -1.07 -23.37 7.96
CA ASN A 330 -1.67 -22.68 9.11
C ASN A 330 -1.73 -21.15 8.88
N TRP A 331 -0.67 -20.59 8.31
CA TRP A 331 -0.66 -19.18 7.93
C TRP A 331 -1.70 -18.84 6.87
N LEU A 332 -1.90 -19.74 5.89
CA LEU A 332 -2.93 -19.57 4.87
C LEU A 332 -4.34 -19.62 5.46
N LYS A 333 -4.58 -20.53 6.40
CA LYS A 333 -5.87 -20.62 7.11
C LYS A 333 -6.15 -19.35 7.93
N LEU A 334 -5.15 -18.82 8.65
CA LEU A 334 -5.27 -17.56 9.36
C LEU A 334 -5.57 -16.41 8.39
N PHE A 335 -4.82 -16.34 7.29
CA PHE A 335 -5.01 -15.32 6.27
C PHE A 335 -6.43 -15.35 5.69
N ASN A 336 -6.90 -16.54 5.30
CA ASN A 336 -8.25 -16.73 4.77
C ASN A 336 -9.34 -16.34 5.79
N TRP A 337 -9.13 -16.66 7.06
CA TRP A 337 -10.04 -16.28 8.13
C TRP A 337 -10.23 -14.77 8.23
N MET A 338 -9.20 -13.98 7.98
CA MET A 338 -9.27 -12.52 7.97
C MET A 338 -10.23 -11.96 6.89
N TYR A 339 -10.51 -12.76 5.85
CA TYR A 339 -11.42 -12.39 4.74
C TYR A 339 -12.78 -13.09 4.80
N LYS A 340 -13.09 -13.73 5.88
CA LYS A 340 -14.23 -14.62 6.04
C LYS A 340 -15.57 -13.90 5.85
N ASP A 341 -15.78 -12.77 6.50
CA ASP A 341 -17.03 -12.02 6.51
C ASP A 341 -16.88 -10.58 7.03
N GLN A 342 -17.97 -9.80 6.89
CA GLN A 342 -18.02 -8.41 7.37
C GLN A 342 -17.74 -8.30 8.87
N ALA A 343 -18.22 -9.22 9.69
CA ALA A 343 -18.04 -9.18 11.15
C ALA A 343 -16.56 -9.38 11.52
N THR A 344 -15.87 -10.28 10.84
CA THR A 344 -14.42 -10.49 11.01
C THR A 344 -13.64 -9.26 10.57
N TYR A 345 -13.99 -8.68 9.41
CA TYR A 345 -13.38 -7.43 8.96
C TYR A 345 -13.55 -6.31 9.99
N ASN A 346 -14.78 -6.09 10.49
CA ASN A 346 -15.04 -5.06 11.48
C ASN A 346 -14.21 -5.28 12.76
N PHE A 347 -14.12 -6.53 13.20
CA PHE A 347 -13.32 -6.89 14.36
C PHE A 347 -11.84 -6.58 14.14
N LEU A 348 -11.27 -6.92 12.98
CA LEU A 348 -9.86 -6.67 12.66
C LEU A 348 -9.53 -5.18 12.51
N VAL A 349 -10.43 -4.41 11.88
CA VAL A 349 -10.15 -3.01 11.52
C VAL A 349 -10.64 -2.06 12.61
N TYR A 350 -11.84 -2.28 13.14
CA TYR A 350 -12.47 -1.36 14.10
C TYR A 350 -12.40 -1.84 15.55
N GLY A 351 -12.19 -3.13 15.79
CA GLY A 351 -12.11 -3.71 17.13
C GLY A 351 -13.45 -4.21 17.65
N VAL A 352 -13.74 -3.93 18.92
CA VAL A 352 -14.93 -4.38 19.64
C VAL A 352 -16.00 -3.29 19.62
N GLU A 353 -17.19 -3.61 19.09
CA GLU A 353 -18.33 -2.68 19.08
C GLU A 353 -18.73 -2.28 20.52
N GLY A 354 -18.98 -1.00 20.71
CA GLY A 354 -19.28 -0.40 22.02
C GLY A 354 -18.06 -0.11 22.89
N LYS A 355 -16.86 -0.58 22.52
CA LYS A 355 -15.60 -0.31 23.21
C LYS A 355 -14.64 0.49 22.33
N ASP A 356 -14.44 0.06 21.11
CA ASP A 356 -13.47 0.64 20.18
C ASP A 356 -14.16 1.45 19.08
N TYR A 357 -15.39 1.10 18.73
CA TYR A 357 -16.20 1.80 17.74
C TYR A 357 -17.69 1.64 18.02
N GLU A 358 -18.49 2.47 17.37
CA GLU A 358 -19.95 2.43 17.34
C GLU A 358 -20.45 2.64 15.92
N PHE A 359 -21.62 2.10 15.58
CA PHE A 359 -22.32 2.43 14.35
C PHE A 359 -23.12 3.71 14.52
N ASN A 360 -23.01 4.62 13.54
CA ASN A 360 -23.92 5.75 13.39
C ASN A 360 -25.28 5.28 12.85
N ALA A 361 -26.30 6.12 12.98
CA ALA A 361 -27.64 5.83 12.48
C ALA A 361 -27.71 5.54 10.98
N ASP A 362 -26.76 6.05 10.19
CA ASP A 362 -26.63 5.83 8.75
C ASP A 362 -25.80 4.57 8.40
N GLY A 363 -25.34 3.83 9.38
CA GLY A 363 -24.52 2.63 9.20
C GLY A 363 -23.02 2.90 9.00
N THR A 364 -22.59 4.14 9.08
CA THR A 364 -21.17 4.48 9.10
C THR A 364 -20.55 4.22 10.48
N VAL A 365 -19.22 4.15 10.56
CA VAL A 365 -18.50 3.85 11.80
C VAL A 365 -18.00 5.13 12.45
N ASN A 366 -18.27 5.27 13.76
CA ASN A 366 -17.63 6.23 14.63
C ASN A 366 -16.54 5.52 15.44
N LYS A 367 -15.27 5.81 15.16
CA LYS A 367 -14.13 5.25 15.90
C LYS A 367 -13.98 5.96 17.24
N LEU A 368 -14.00 5.20 18.34
CA LEU A 368 -13.79 5.70 19.70
C LEU A 368 -12.32 5.68 20.09
N VAL A 369 -11.52 4.86 19.40
CA VAL A 369 -10.08 4.73 19.58
C VAL A 369 -9.38 4.73 18.21
N SER A 370 -8.09 4.98 18.20
CA SER A 370 -7.27 4.75 17.01
C SER A 370 -7.15 3.24 16.72
N ASP A 371 -6.46 2.90 15.63
CA ASP A 371 -6.35 1.54 15.12
C ASP A 371 -6.04 0.48 16.18
N VAL A 372 -6.83 -0.61 16.19
CA VAL A 372 -6.63 -1.73 17.11
C VAL A 372 -5.72 -2.80 16.54
N PHE A 373 -5.95 -3.26 15.31
CA PHE A 373 -5.07 -4.21 14.63
C PHE A 373 -4.62 -3.66 13.29
N TRP A 374 -5.54 -3.49 12.33
CA TRP A 374 -5.21 -3.00 11.01
C TRP A 374 -5.93 -1.70 10.69
N GLU A 375 -5.22 -0.82 10.01
CA GLU A 375 -5.82 0.34 9.39
C GLU A 375 -6.69 -0.11 8.21
N ASP A 376 -7.78 0.58 7.96
CA ASP A 376 -8.74 0.27 6.89
C ASP A 376 -8.11 0.31 5.49
N TRP A 377 -7.14 1.21 5.26
CA TRP A 377 -6.39 1.30 4.01
C TRP A 377 -5.43 0.13 3.79
N PHE A 378 -5.03 -0.54 4.86
CA PHE A 378 -4.02 -1.59 4.84
C PHE A 378 -4.61 -2.96 4.47
N MET A 379 -5.77 -3.29 5.01
CA MET A 379 -6.47 -4.54 4.73
C MET A 379 -6.98 -4.66 3.30
N MET A 380 -7.28 -3.55 2.67
CA MET A 380 -7.79 -3.46 1.30
C MET A 380 -8.90 -4.45 0.90
N ALA A 381 -9.60 -5.02 1.86
CA ALA A 381 -10.82 -5.78 1.62
C ALA A 381 -11.96 -4.78 1.30
N ASN A 382 -11.82 -4.09 0.19
CA ASN A 382 -12.65 -2.93 -0.19
C ASN A 382 -14.15 -3.22 -0.17
N CYS A 383 -14.54 -4.48 -0.40
CA CYS A 383 -15.94 -4.91 -0.35
C CYS A 383 -16.54 -4.85 1.07
N TYR A 384 -15.71 -4.86 2.12
CA TYR A 384 -16.14 -4.77 3.52
C TYR A 384 -15.87 -3.40 4.15
N GLN A 385 -15.19 -2.51 3.45
CA GLN A 385 -14.84 -1.20 3.97
C GLN A 385 -16.07 -0.36 4.26
N ILE A 386 -16.14 0.22 5.45
CA ILE A 386 -17.16 1.18 5.87
C ILE A 386 -16.48 2.54 5.97
N TYR A 387 -16.89 3.46 5.10
CA TYR A 387 -16.28 4.78 5.08
C TYR A 387 -16.73 5.63 6.27
N ASP A 388 -15.81 6.44 6.77
CA ASP A 388 -16.11 7.47 7.76
C ASP A 388 -17.14 8.47 7.21
N PRO A 389 -18.05 9.03 8.06
CA PRO A 389 -19.05 10.00 7.60
C PRO A 389 -18.47 11.26 6.95
N SER A 390 -17.22 11.61 7.25
CA SER A 390 -16.54 12.77 6.66
C SER A 390 -16.10 12.55 5.21
N VAL A 391 -16.11 11.30 4.72
CA VAL A 391 -15.74 10.98 3.35
C VAL A 391 -16.90 11.26 2.41
N SER A 392 -16.70 12.12 1.41
CA SER A 392 -17.73 12.44 0.43
C SER A 392 -18.04 11.28 -0.50
N LYS A 393 -19.26 11.27 -1.05
CA LYS A 393 -19.64 10.27 -2.08
C LYS A 393 -18.74 10.34 -3.29
N GLU A 394 -18.30 11.54 -3.67
CA GLU A 394 -17.37 11.76 -4.77
C GLU A 394 -16.02 11.08 -4.48
N ALA A 395 -15.46 11.24 -3.28
CA ALA A 395 -14.22 10.60 -2.89
C ALA A 395 -14.31 9.07 -2.97
N ILE A 396 -15.42 8.51 -2.50
CA ILE A 396 -15.70 7.06 -2.56
C ILE A 396 -15.79 6.61 -4.02
N GLU A 397 -16.49 7.35 -4.86
CA GLU A 397 -16.65 7.02 -6.28
C GLU A 397 -15.30 7.07 -7.01
N VAL A 398 -14.51 8.11 -6.81
CA VAL A 398 -13.15 8.22 -7.38
C VAL A 398 -12.28 7.04 -6.92
N TYR A 399 -12.27 6.75 -5.63
CA TYR A 399 -11.50 5.64 -5.07
C TYR A 399 -11.90 4.29 -5.67
N ASN A 400 -13.21 4.00 -5.75
CA ASN A 400 -13.72 2.74 -6.25
C ASN A 400 -13.56 2.56 -7.77
N ASN A 401 -13.43 3.64 -8.54
CA ASN A 401 -13.33 3.60 -10.00
C ASN A 401 -11.93 3.94 -10.52
N THR A 402 -10.94 4.12 -9.64
CA THR A 402 -9.58 4.54 -10.02
C THR A 402 -8.97 3.68 -11.12
N ASP A 403 -9.21 2.37 -11.09
CA ASP A 403 -8.63 1.41 -12.05
C ASP A 403 -9.55 1.04 -13.20
N LYS A 404 -10.76 1.58 -13.24
CA LYS A 404 -11.78 1.15 -14.21
C LYS A 404 -11.35 1.33 -15.67
N ASP A 405 -10.67 2.42 -15.96
CA ASP A 405 -10.19 2.79 -17.28
C ASP A 405 -8.65 2.65 -17.41
N ALA A 406 -8.01 2.01 -16.43
CA ALA A 406 -6.59 1.79 -16.45
C ALA A 406 -6.19 0.73 -17.50
N ILE A 407 -5.11 0.99 -18.22
CA ILE A 407 -4.47 -0.02 -19.07
C ILE A 407 -3.53 -0.87 -18.23
N LEU A 408 -3.38 -2.14 -18.59
CA LEU A 408 -2.39 -3.00 -17.96
C LEU A 408 -0.99 -2.57 -18.41
N SER A 409 -0.12 -2.26 -17.46
CA SER A 409 1.27 -1.93 -17.74
C SER A 409 1.97 -3.08 -18.49
N LYS A 410 2.84 -2.73 -19.42
CA LYS A 410 3.67 -3.72 -20.09
C LYS A 410 4.64 -4.45 -19.15
N THR A 411 4.91 -3.86 -17.97
CA THR A 411 5.76 -4.45 -16.93
C THR A 411 4.99 -5.26 -15.88
N ALA A 412 3.67 -5.32 -15.98
CA ALA A 412 2.85 -6.05 -15.01
C ALA A 412 3.25 -7.54 -14.95
N GLY A 413 3.60 -8.00 -13.75
CA GLY A 413 4.09 -9.35 -13.49
C GLY A 413 5.60 -9.53 -13.65
N PHE A 414 6.34 -8.50 -14.06
CA PHE A 414 7.80 -8.54 -14.10
C PHE A 414 8.40 -8.18 -12.73
N SER A 415 9.39 -8.95 -12.29
CA SER A 415 10.20 -8.66 -11.09
C SER A 415 11.67 -8.62 -11.46
N PHE A 416 12.31 -7.51 -11.16
CA PHE A 416 13.75 -7.35 -11.40
C PHE A 416 14.59 -8.03 -10.32
N ASP A 417 15.46 -8.96 -10.72
CA ASP A 417 16.47 -9.54 -9.85
C ASP A 417 17.72 -8.66 -9.83
N SER A 418 17.92 -7.89 -8.79
CA SER A 418 19.06 -6.99 -8.64
C SER A 418 20.35 -7.70 -8.17
N THR A 419 20.34 -9.00 -7.93
CA THR A 419 21.50 -9.74 -7.41
C THR A 419 22.76 -9.55 -8.27
N PRO A 420 22.69 -9.62 -9.62
CA PRO A 420 23.87 -9.44 -10.48
C PRO A 420 24.53 -8.05 -10.40
N VAL A 421 23.77 -7.05 -9.97
CA VAL A 421 24.21 -5.63 -9.89
C VAL A 421 23.95 -5.04 -8.49
N SER A 422 23.99 -5.86 -7.46
CA SER A 422 23.61 -5.45 -6.09
C SER A 422 24.52 -4.35 -5.52
N THR A 423 25.79 -4.36 -5.86
CA THR A 423 26.77 -3.32 -5.45
C THR A 423 26.42 -1.99 -6.13
N GLU A 424 26.19 -2.02 -7.46
CA GLU A 424 25.82 -0.83 -8.24
C GLU A 424 24.49 -0.27 -7.77
N VAL A 425 23.50 -1.10 -7.49
CA VAL A 425 22.19 -0.66 -6.95
C VAL A 425 22.36 0.05 -5.60
N ALA A 426 23.21 -0.44 -4.70
CA ALA A 426 23.46 0.19 -3.42
C ALA A 426 24.15 1.56 -3.56
N LEU A 427 25.20 1.63 -4.37
CA LEU A 427 25.92 2.87 -4.69
C LEU A 427 25.02 3.89 -5.40
N LEU A 428 24.23 3.42 -6.37
CA LEU A 428 23.29 4.25 -7.11
C LEU A 428 22.22 4.87 -6.23
N LYS A 429 21.65 4.11 -5.28
CA LYS A 429 20.69 4.64 -4.31
C LYS A 429 21.26 5.80 -3.50
N ALA A 430 22.50 5.68 -3.04
CA ALA A 430 23.19 6.74 -2.32
C ALA A 430 23.43 7.98 -3.19
N ALA A 431 23.93 7.79 -4.39
CA ALA A 431 24.20 8.86 -5.34
C ALA A 431 22.91 9.60 -5.78
N ILE A 432 21.81 8.87 -6.01
CA ILE A 432 20.51 9.47 -6.31
C ILE A 432 20.07 10.39 -5.17
N SER A 433 20.12 9.90 -3.94
CA SER A 433 19.69 10.66 -2.77
C SER A 433 20.53 11.93 -2.57
N GLU A 434 21.83 11.85 -2.81
CA GLU A 434 22.76 12.96 -2.61
C GLU A 434 22.72 14.00 -3.74
N TYR A 435 22.72 13.56 -4.99
CA TYR A 435 22.94 14.46 -6.12
C TYR A 435 21.69 14.72 -6.96
N MET A 436 20.84 13.73 -7.17
CA MET A 436 19.73 13.85 -8.14
C MET A 436 18.41 14.22 -7.51
N GLN A 437 18.12 13.73 -6.32
CA GLN A 437 16.87 14.02 -5.61
C GLN A 437 16.71 15.52 -5.31
N PRO A 438 17.75 16.28 -4.87
CA PRO A 438 17.62 17.71 -4.70
C PRO A 438 17.26 18.45 -5.99
N ILE A 439 17.72 17.98 -7.15
CA ILE A 439 17.38 18.54 -8.46
C ILE A 439 15.91 18.25 -8.79
N LEU A 440 15.47 16.99 -8.63
CA LEU A 440 14.08 16.60 -8.87
C LEU A 440 13.11 17.41 -8.03
N LEU A 441 13.43 17.61 -6.76
CA LEU A 441 12.59 18.36 -5.81
C LEU A 441 12.64 19.88 -5.98
N GLY A 442 13.51 20.38 -6.86
CA GLY A 442 13.64 21.81 -7.13
C GLY A 442 14.49 22.59 -6.12
N TYR A 443 15.23 21.92 -5.23
CA TYR A 443 16.12 22.55 -4.25
C TYR A 443 17.49 22.90 -4.82
N SER A 444 17.88 22.22 -5.89
CA SER A 444 19.12 22.42 -6.62
C SER A 444 18.79 22.74 -8.07
N ASP A 445 19.45 23.75 -8.63
CA ASP A 445 19.21 24.18 -10.02
C ASP A 445 19.60 23.09 -11.01
N TYR A 446 18.69 22.80 -11.95
CA TYR A 446 18.89 21.74 -12.93
C TYR A 446 20.06 22.06 -13.89
N ASP A 447 20.08 23.28 -14.44
CA ASP A 447 21.07 23.63 -15.48
C ASP A 447 22.49 23.71 -14.92
N GLU A 448 22.64 24.10 -13.66
CA GLU A 448 23.94 24.19 -12.98
C GLU A 448 24.45 22.82 -12.49
N ASN A 449 23.56 21.92 -12.03
CA ASN A 449 23.98 20.75 -11.23
C ASN A 449 23.75 19.41 -11.93
N PHE A 450 22.88 19.34 -12.94
CA PHE A 450 22.49 18.07 -13.56
C PHE A 450 23.65 17.30 -14.17
N ALA A 451 24.55 17.96 -14.91
CA ALA A 451 25.66 17.28 -15.57
C ALA A 451 26.59 16.57 -14.58
N ASN A 452 26.91 17.23 -13.46
CA ASN A 452 27.70 16.61 -12.38
C ASN A 452 26.91 15.48 -11.70
N ALA A 453 25.64 15.71 -11.37
CA ALA A 453 24.80 14.69 -10.75
C ALA A 453 24.70 13.43 -11.62
N LEU A 454 24.47 13.59 -12.91
CA LEU A 454 24.41 12.46 -13.85
C LEU A 454 25.75 11.69 -13.91
N GLN A 455 26.89 12.40 -13.89
CA GLN A 455 28.19 11.75 -13.86
C GLN A 455 28.37 10.92 -12.58
N GLN A 456 27.97 11.45 -11.41
CA GLN A 456 28.01 10.71 -10.16
C GLN A 456 27.15 9.43 -10.20
N LEU A 457 25.97 9.50 -10.84
CA LEU A 457 25.13 8.32 -11.01
C LEU A 457 25.76 7.29 -11.96
N LYS A 458 26.39 7.73 -13.05
CA LYS A 458 27.09 6.83 -13.97
C LYS A 458 28.29 6.18 -13.31
N ASP A 459 29.07 6.92 -12.54
CA ASP A 459 30.19 6.39 -11.75
C ASP A 459 29.72 5.39 -10.67
N ALA A 460 28.51 5.58 -10.16
CA ALA A 460 27.89 4.65 -9.22
C ALA A 460 27.27 3.40 -9.86
N GLY A 461 27.25 3.32 -11.22
CA GLY A 461 26.80 2.14 -11.95
C GLY A 461 25.41 2.24 -12.58
N LEU A 462 24.87 3.44 -12.83
CA LEU A 462 23.56 3.64 -13.46
C LEU A 462 23.41 2.82 -14.75
N ASP A 463 24.39 2.90 -15.66
CA ASP A 463 24.33 2.21 -16.94
C ASP A 463 24.30 0.68 -16.78
N ALA A 464 25.09 0.14 -15.85
CA ALA A 464 25.10 -1.30 -15.56
C ALA A 464 23.75 -1.80 -15.01
N VAL A 465 23.09 -1.01 -14.15
CA VAL A 465 21.76 -1.34 -13.62
C VAL A 465 20.71 -1.30 -14.74
N ILE A 466 20.75 -0.29 -15.62
CA ILE A 466 19.84 -0.20 -16.77
C ILE A 466 20.01 -1.37 -17.72
N GLU A 467 21.26 -1.72 -18.06
CA GLU A 467 21.58 -2.84 -18.96
C GLU A 467 21.08 -4.17 -18.40
N GLU A 468 21.29 -4.43 -17.10
CA GLU A 468 20.83 -5.66 -16.47
C GLU A 468 19.29 -5.71 -16.37
N TYR A 469 18.64 -4.60 -16.04
CA TYR A 469 17.18 -4.51 -16.07
C TYR A 469 16.64 -4.80 -17.47
N GLN A 470 17.22 -4.15 -18.52
CA GLN A 470 16.82 -4.37 -19.91
C GLN A 470 16.98 -5.83 -20.31
N ARG A 471 18.09 -6.46 -19.96
CA ARG A 471 18.36 -7.86 -20.27
C ARG A 471 17.29 -8.79 -19.68
N GLN A 472 16.97 -8.62 -18.41
CA GLN A 472 15.97 -9.43 -17.73
C GLN A 472 14.57 -9.15 -18.25
N PHE A 473 14.23 -7.89 -18.42
CA PHE A 473 12.92 -7.48 -18.92
C PHE A 473 12.66 -7.98 -20.34
N SER A 474 13.63 -7.85 -21.23
CA SER A 474 13.53 -8.37 -22.61
C SER A 474 13.31 -9.88 -22.64
N ALA A 475 14.04 -10.64 -21.82
CA ALA A 475 13.88 -12.08 -21.72
C ALA A 475 12.47 -12.48 -21.24
N TRP A 476 11.98 -11.80 -20.21
CA TRP A 476 10.63 -12.02 -19.69
C TRP A 476 9.54 -11.58 -20.68
N TYR A 477 9.70 -10.42 -21.30
CA TYR A 477 8.74 -9.87 -22.26
C TYR A 477 8.58 -10.74 -23.50
N ALA A 478 9.67 -11.31 -23.98
CA ALA A 478 9.66 -12.24 -25.13
C ALA A 478 9.00 -13.59 -24.81
N ALA A 479 8.93 -13.97 -23.53
CA ALA A 479 8.31 -15.21 -23.08
C ALA A 479 6.80 -15.03 -22.77
N LYS A 480 6.28 -13.82 -22.77
CA LYS A 480 4.89 -13.49 -22.48
C LYS A 480 3.98 -13.66 -23.69
#